data_c2826854c9cc7afbb1ff1d79bd0af7db
#
_entry.id   c2826854c9cc7afbb1ff1d79bd0af7db
#
_cell.length_a   1.000
_cell.length_b   1.000
_cell.length_c   1.000
_cell.angle_alpha   90.00
_cell.angle_beta   90.00
_cell.angle_gamma   90.00
#
_symmetry.space_group_name_H-M   'P 1'
#
loop_
_entity.id
_entity.type
_entity.pdbx_description
1 polymer ?
#
loop_
_entity_poly.entity_id
_entity_poly.type
_entity_poly.pdbx_seq_one_letter_code
_entity_poly.pdbx_strand_id
1 'polypeptide(L)'
;MKILLLSLDKGLSITQEDAIKAQIFKCWNIPLGLPYNEDLTVRIRLKLNKDGSILNSEILDHVRMNRPGQSFYKVLAESALRAVRLCNPLKMPSTGHDKWKELQLNFDAKEMLKG
;
A
#
# COMPACT_ATOMS: atom_id res chain seq x y z
N MET A 1 9.43 -6.50 -7.91
CA MET A 1 8.28 -5.88 -7.23
C MET A 1 8.65 -5.42 -5.84
N LYS A 2 8.22 -4.26 -5.47
CA LYS A 2 8.51 -3.80 -4.12
C LYS A 2 7.34 -3.03 -3.53
N ILE A 3 6.56 -3.74 -2.71
CA ILE A 3 5.66 -3.13 -1.75
C ILE A 3 6.28 -3.39 -0.39
N LEU A 4 6.58 -2.33 0.33
CA LEU A 4 7.11 -2.43 1.68
C LEU A 4 5.96 -2.29 2.66
N LEU A 5 5.82 -3.27 3.55
CA LEU A 5 4.84 -3.24 4.61
C LEU A 5 5.53 -2.93 5.92
N LEU A 6 5.08 -1.89 6.58
CA LEU A 6 5.55 -1.52 7.91
C LEU A 6 4.42 -1.73 8.91
N SER A 7 4.65 -2.61 9.88
CA SER A 7 3.76 -2.75 11.02
C SER A 7 4.16 -1.71 12.07
N LEU A 8 3.21 -0.87 12.46
CA LEU A 8 3.48 0.16 13.46
C LEU A 8 3.72 -0.43 14.84
N ASP A 9 3.19 -1.61 15.10
CA ASP A 9 3.32 -2.31 16.39
C ASP A 9 4.41 -3.38 16.39
N LYS A 10 5.17 -3.54 15.30
CA LYS A 10 6.31 -4.44 15.17
C LYS A 10 6.02 -5.90 15.57
N GLY A 11 4.83 -6.39 15.28
CA GLY A 11 4.42 -7.72 15.74
C GLY A 11 4.26 -8.78 14.66
N LEU A 12 4.38 -8.41 13.38
CA LEU A 12 4.21 -9.35 12.28
C LEU A 12 5.53 -10.04 11.93
N SER A 13 5.46 -11.35 11.66
CA SER A 13 6.59 -12.07 11.09
C SER A 13 6.82 -11.66 9.63
N ILE A 14 8.02 -11.94 9.11
CA ILE A 14 8.35 -11.68 7.70
C ILE A 14 7.40 -12.44 6.78
N THR A 15 7.07 -13.71 7.12
CA THR A 15 6.13 -14.52 6.33
C THR A 15 4.73 -13.90 6.30
N GLN A 16 4.26 -13.40 7.43
CA GLN A 16 2.96 -12.72 7.50
C GLN A 16 2.95 -11.44 6.68
N GLU A 17 4.01 -10.63 6.77
CA GLU A 17 4.14 -9.42 5.96
C GLU A 17 4.17 -9.73 4.46
N ASP A 18 4.92 -10.75 4.06
CA ASP A 18 5.01 -11.16 2.66
C ASP A 18 3.65 -11.62 2.11
N ALA A 19 2.87 -12.35 2.92
CA ALA A 19 1.54 -12.80 2.52
C ALA A 19 0.60 -11.61 2.29
N ILE A 20 0.66 -10.59 3.13
CA ILE A 20 -0.16 -9.38 3.00
C ILE A 20 0.25 -8.60 1.74
N LYS A 21 1.55 -8.42 1.53
CA LYS A 21 2.07 -7.75 0.34
C LYS A 21 1.63 -8.44 -0.95
N ALA A 22 1.68 -9.76 -0.97
CA ALA A 22 1.28 -10.55 -2.12
C ALA A 22 -0.22 -10.38 -2.45
N GLN A 23 -1.07 -10.31 -1.43
CA GLN A 23 -2.49 -10.04 -1.64
C GLN A 23 -2.72 -8.70 -2.34
N ILE A 24 -2.09 -7.65 -1.83
CA ILE A 24 -2.27 -6.29 -2.35
C ILE A 24 -1.70 -6.18 -3.77
N PHE A 25 -0.55 -6.80 -4.02
CA PHE A 25 0.07 -6.79 -5.34
C PHE A 25 -0.84 -7.35 -6.42
N LYS A 26 -1.59 -8.40 -6.13
CA LYS A 26 -2.53 -8.99 -7.09
C LYS A 26 -3.66 -8.04 -7.49
N CYS A 27 -3.96 -7.08 -6.64
CA CYS A 27 -5.02 -6.10 -6.88
C CYS A 27 -4.52 -4.83 -7.54
N TRP A 28 -3.20 -4.67 -7.69
CA TRP A 28 -2.63 -3.41 -8.17
C TRP A 28 -2.36 -3.45 -9.66
N ASN A 29 -3.03 -2.55 -10.38
CA ASN A 29 -2.77 -2.28 -11.78
C ASN A 29 -1.89 -1.03 -11.87
N ILE A 30 -0.60 -1.22 -12.16
CA ILE A 30 0.35 -0.11 -12.24
C ILE A 30 0.04 0.72 -13.48
N PRO A 31 -0.13 2.04 -13.36
CA PRO A 31 -0.32 2.89 -14.53
C PRO A 31 0.90 2.84 -15.44
N LEU A 32 0.68 2.60 -16.73
CA LEU A 32 1.75 2.61 -17.72
C LEU A 32 1.95 4.03 -18.24
N GLY A 33 3.16 4.32 -18.71
CA GLY A 33 3.48 5.59 -19.34
C GLY A 33 3.85 6.71 -18.37
N LEU A 34 3.98 6.43 -17.07
CA LEU A 34 4.50 7.41 -16.11
C LEU A 34 6.03 7.47 -16.15
N PRO A 35 6.64 8.61 -15.78
CA PRO A 35 8.10 8.75 -15.78
C PRO A 35 8.70 8.08 -14.53
N TYR A 36 8.85 6.76 -14.55
CA TYR A 36 9.34 5.97 -13.42
C TYR A 36 10.83 6.13 -13.13
N ASN A 37 11.47 7.14 -13.68
CA ASN A 37 12.83 7.54 -13.34
C ASN A 37 12.89 8.49 -12.14
N GLU A 38 11.73 8.93 -11.65
CA GLU A 38 11.63 9.78 -10.46
C GLU A 38 11.26 8.97 -9.22
N ASP A 39 11.39 9.59 -8.06
CA ASP A 39 10.92 9.00 -6.81
C ASP A 39 9.39 9.05 -6.78
N LEU A 40 8.77 7.93 -7.10
CA LEU A 40 7.32 7.77 -7.09
C LEU A 40 6.90 6.73 -6.06
N THR A 41 7.33 6.91 -4.83
CA THR A 41 6.89 6.07 -3.70
C THR A 41 5.63 6.65 -3.08
N VAL A 42 4.58 5.84 -3.00
CA VAL A 42 3.31 6.22 -2.38
C VAL A 42 3.18 5.51 -1.04
N ARG A 43 2.91 6.26 0.01
CA ARG A 43 2.71 5.73 1.36
C ARG A 43 1.23 5.76 1.71
N ILE A 44 0.69 4.60 2.09
CA ILE A 44 -0.71 4.45 2.48
C ILE A 44 -0.77 3.86 3.88
N ARG A 45 -1.52 4.49 4.77
CA ARG A 45 -1.80 3.95 6.09
C ARG A 45 -3.17 3.28 6.09
N LEU A 46 -3.22 2.08 6.66
CA LEU A 46 -4.43 1.29 6.79
C LEU A 46 -4.79 1.10 8.24
N LYS A 47 -6.09 1.16 8.53
CA LYS A 47 -6.66 0.70 9.79
C LYS A 47 -7.59 -0.45 9.47
N LEU A 48 -7.43 -1.56 10.18
CA LEU A 48 -8.12 -2.82 9.89
C LEU A 48 -8.96 -3.28 11.07
N ASN A 49 -10.12 -3.81 10.76
CA ASN A 49 -10.96 -4.53 11.72
C ASN A 49 -10.41 -5.94 11.94
N LYS A 50 -10.89 -6.63 12.98
CA LYS A 50 -10.44 -7.97 13.34
C LYS A 50 -10.65 -9.00 12.23
N ASP A 51 -11.65 -8.78 11.38
CA ASP A 51 -11.96 -9.68 10.25
C ASP A 51 -11.11 -9.38 9.00
N GLY A 52 -10.21 -8.41 9.07
CA GLY A 52 -9.38 -8.00 7.94
C GLY A 52 -10.03 -6.98 7.03
N SER A 53 -11.25 -6.57 7.28
CA SER A 53 -11.88 -5.50 6.51
C SER A 53 -11.21 -4.16 6.80
N ILE A 54 -11.15 -3.32 5.77
CA ILE A 54 -10.46 -2.03 5.87
C ILE A 54 -11.41 -1.00 6.48
N LEU A 55 -11.07 -0.55 7.69
CA LEU A 55 -11.80 0.50 8.38
C LEU A 55 -11.50 1.86 7.79
N ASN A 56 -10.22 2.11 7.47
CA ASN A 56 -9.77 3.38 6.90
C ASN A 56 -8.51 3.16 6.06
N SER A 57 -8.39 3.92 4.99
CA SER A 57 -7.20 3.95 4.14
C SER A 57 -6.88 5.40 3.78
N GLU A 58 -5.61 5.79 3.92
CA GLU A 58 -5.19 7.17 3.77
C GLU A 58 -3.86 7.26 3.04
N ILE A 59 -3.80 8.11 2.03
CA ILE A 59 -2.53 8.48 1.38
C ILE A 59 -1.85 9.49 2.27
N LEU A 60 -0.65 9.16 2.79
CA LEU A 60 0.07 10.03 3.70
C LEU A 60 0.61 11.29 3.01
N ASP A 61 0.98 11.17 1.74
CA ASP A 61 1.59 12.26 0.98
C ASP A 61 0.56 13.06 0.18
N HIS A 62 -0.62 13.29 0.75
CA HIS A 62 -1.71 13.99 0.07
C HIS A 62 -1.36 15.45 -0.26
N VAL A 63 -0.47 16.08 0.48
CA VAL A 63 0.00 17.44 0.18
C VAL A 63 0.75 17.43 -1.15
N ARG A 64 1.69 16.48 -1.33
CA ARG A 64 2.41 16.32 -2.58
C ARG A 64 1.47 16.01 -3.73
N MET A 65 0.53 15.11 -3.51
CA MET A 65 -0.42 14.66 -4.52
C MET A 65 -1.22 15.82 -5.11
N ASN A 66 -1.50 16.85 -4.32
CA ASN A 66 -2.31 17.99 -4.72
C ASN A 66 -1.52 19.21 -5.17
N ARG A 67 -0.18 19.10 -5.25
CA ARG A 67 0.66 20.20 -5.74
C ARG A 67 0.60 20.33 -7.27
N PRO A 68 0.67 21.55 -7.81
CA PRO A 68 0.87 21.73 -9.25
C PRO A 68 2.14 21.01 -9.73
N GLY A 69 2.07 20.37 -10.89
CA GLY A 69 3.20 19.66 -11.47
C GLY A 69 3.38 18.23 -10.94
N GLN A 70 2.50 17.75 -10.05
CA GLN A 70 2.57 16.40 -9.47
C GLN A 70 1.47 15.48 -10.02
N SER A 71 1.02 15.71 -11.24
CA SER A 71 -0.05 14.91 -11.84
C SER A 71 0.30 13.42 -11.96
N PHE A 72 1.55 13.10 -12.26
CA PHE A 72 1.99 11.69 -12.31
C PHE A 72 1.92 11.03 -10.96
N TYR A 73 2.35 11.75 -9.92
CA TYR A 73 2.28 11.24 -8.56
C TYR A 73 0.82 11.00 -8.14
N LYS A 74 -0.07 11.93 -8.47
CA LYS A 74 -1.50 11.79 -8.16
C LYS A 74 -2.10 10.55 -8.82
N VAL A 75 -1.81 10.29 -10.08
CA VAL A 75 -2.29 9.10 -10.80
C VAL A 75 -1.80 7.83 -10.11
N LEU A 76 -0.53 7.79 -9.75
CA LEU A 76 0.05 6.63 -9.07
C LEU A 76 -0.57 6.43 -7.69
N ALA A 77 -0.71 7.50 -6.91
CA ALA A 77 -1.29 7.44 -5.57
C ALA A 77 -2.73 6.92 -5.60
N GLU A 78 -3.54 7.43 -6.53
CA GLU A 78 -4.91 6.99 -6.70
C GLU A 78 -5.00 5.52 -7.12
N SER A 79 -4.07 5.04 -7.98
CA SER A 79 -4.04 3.65 -8.39
C SER A 79 -3.69 2.73 -7.22
N ALA A 80 -2.73 3.13 -6.38
CA ALA A 80 -2.34 2.37 -5.20
C ALA A 80 -3.49 2.30 -4.18
N LEU A 81 -4.18 3.40 -3.96
CA LEU A 81 -5.35 3.42 -3.06
C LEU A 81 -6.47 2.54 -3.59
N ARG A 82 -6.70 2.53 -4.89
CA ARG A 82 -7.69 1.66 -5.53
C ARG A 82 -7.32 0.19 -5.34
N ALA A 83 -6.03 -0.15 -5.47
CA ALA A 83 -5.55 -1.51 -5.24
C ALA A 83 -5.89 -2.00 -3.84
N VAL A 84 -5.64 -1.15 -2.83
CA VAL A 84 -5.96 -1.47 -1.45
C VAL A 84 -7.47 -1.74 -1.29
N ARG A 85 -8.30 -0.88 -1.85
CA ARG A 85 -9.77 -1.00 -1.75
C ARG A 85 -10.29 -2.23 -2.48
N LEU A 86 -9.69 -2.61 -3.61
CA LEU A 86 -10.08 -3.79 -4.36
C LEU A 86 -9.74 -5.09 -3.62
N CYS A 87 -8.72 -5.05 -2.75
CA CYS A 87 -8.30 -6.21 -1.97
C CYS A 87 -9.04 -6.34 -0.64
N ASN A 88 -10.00 -5.48 -0.37
CA ASN A 88 -10.79 -5.53 0.86
C ASN A 88 -11.82 -6.66 0.79
N PRO A 89 -11.96 -7.56 1.80
CA PRO A 89 -11.14 -7.63 3.03
C PRO A 89 -9.81 -8.34 2.79
N LEU A 90 -8.79 -7.97 3.57
CA LEU A 90 -7.51 -8.67 3.56
C LEU A 90 -7.61 -9.93 4.42
N LYS A 91 -6.91 -10.98 3.99
CA LYS A 91 -6.77 -12.19 4.80
C LYS A 91 -5.66 -11.95 5.83
N MET A 92 -6.05 -11.77 7.07
CA MET A 92 -5.15 -11.46 8.17
C MET A 92 -5.05 -12.64 9.14
N PRO A 93 -3.99 -12.71 9.96
CA PRO A 93 -3.90 -13.73 11.01
C PRO A 93 -5.14 -13.68 11.92
N SER A 94 -5.60 -14.84 12.38
CA SER A 94 -6.80 -14.97 13.22
C SER A 94 -6.61 -14.43 14.64
N THR A 95 -5.36 -14.19 15.04
CA THR A 95 -5.00 -13.64 16.36
C THR A 95 -4.04 -12.48 16.19
N GLY A 96 -3.81 -11.75 17.28
CA GLY A 96 -2.82 -10.67 17.27
C GLY A 96 -3.28 -9.40 16.55
N HIS A 97 -4.58 -9.12 16.55
CA HIS A 97 -5.12 -7.91 15.92
C HIS A 97 -4.38 -6.64 16.34
N ASP A 98 -3.96 -6.55 17.60
CA ASP A 98 -3.20 -5.39 18.08
C ASP A 98 -1.88 -5.19 17.32
N LYS A 99 -1.35 -6.27 16.73
CA LYS A 99 -0.08 -6.21 15.99
C LYS A 99 -0.25 -5.73 14.56
N TRP A 100 -1.46 -5.82 13.99
CA TRP A 100 -1.69 -5.49 12.59
C TRP A 100 -2.92 -4.59 12.36
N LYS A 101 -3.56 -4.09 13.41
CA LYS A 101 -4.72 -3.18 13.29
C LYS A 101 -4.38 -1.88 12.54
N GLU A 102 -3.12 -1.47 12.56
CA GLU A 102 -2.61 -0.32 11.82
C GLU A 102 -1.36 -0.73 11.05
N LEU A 103 -1.38 -0.51 9.74
CA LEU A 103 -0.29 -0.86 8.84
C LEU A 103 0.05 0.32 7.94
N GLN A 104 1.31 0.41 7.52
CA GLN A 104 1.73 1.34 6.50
C GLN A 104 2.30 0.56 5.32
N LEU A 105 1.80 0.87 4.13
CA LEU A 105 2.27 0.30 2.88
C LEU A 105 3.03 1.35 2.08
N ASN A 106 4.22 1.02 1.63
CA ASN A 106 4.99 1.87 0.73
C ASN A 106 5.02 1.19 -0.65
N PHE A 107 4.36 1.82 -1.62
CA PHE A 107 4.30 1.36 -3.00
C PHE A 107 5.42 2.01 -3.79
N ASP A 108 6.42 1.23 -4.18
CA ASP A 108 7.55 1.72 -4.97
C ASP A 108 7.42 1.21 -6.41
N ALA A 109 6.85 2.05 -7.27
CA ALA A 109 6.59 1.68 -8.65
C ALA A 109 7.87 1.47 -9.46
N LYS A 110 8.93 2.24 -9.17
CA LYS A 110 10.21 2.11 -9.87
C LYS A 110 10.80 0.72 -9.69
N GLU A 111 10.81 0.22 -8.45
CA GLU A 111 11.32 -1.11 -8.13
C GLU A 111 10.46 -2.20 -8.77
N MET A 112 9.16 -1.98 -8.89
CA MET A 112 8.25 -2.95 -9.50
C MET A 112 8.53 -3.12 -10.99
N LEU A 113 8.87 -2.05 -11.69
CA LEU A 113 9.08 -2.07 -13.13
C LEU A 113 10.46 -2.61 -13.52
N LYS A 114 11.38 -2.71 -12.58
CA LYS A 114 12.67 -3.33 -12.81
C LYS A 114 12.60 -4.86 -12.89
N GLY A 115 11.47 -5.42 -12.58
CA GLY A 115 11.28 -6.86 -12.62
C GLY A 115 11.49 -7.53 -11.34
#